data_bbc1a3f6f9a9fd6b9e118136547e45e4
#
_entry.id   bbc1a3f6f9a9fd6b9e118136547e45e4
#
_cell.length_a   1.000
_cell.length_b   1.000
_cell.length_c   1.000
_cell.angle_alpha   90.00
_cell.angle_beta   90.00
_cell.angle_gamma   90.00
#
_symmetry.space_group_name_H-M   'P 1'
#
loop_
_entity.id
_entity.type
_entity.pdbx_description
1 polymer ?
#
loop_
_entity_poly.entity_id
_entity_poly.type
_entity_poly.pdbx_seq_one_letter_code
_entity_poly.pdbx_strand_id
1 'polypeptide(L)'
;VLADYCRRIKELAPNAWIFNFTNPSGLVTQAMHSLGYDHVIGICDTPSSTKLRIAEAMGYENDRFTMEFFGLNHLSWARKALYEGKDVMPAILSDTQLPQKVGELAMFDADLLRLLGHIPNEYLYYYYYRDKASGNIHQAGTTRGISVEENNIQMLKELSALDLESCAEEAERIYLRHMYARESTYMQIETTKKVMHTPEVLEMPQGEGYAGIAMDYIAAVESGQSRQVVLSVPNSGSIDGLADDDVVEITCT
;
A
#
# COMPACT_ATOMS: atom_id res chain seq x y z
N VAL A 1 -17.41 11.76 10.84
CA VAL A 1 -16.13 12.08 11.49
C VAL A 1 -15.22 12.82 10.50
N LEU A 2 -14.77 12.20 9.38
CA LEU A 2 -13.85 12.86 8.43
C LEU A 2 -14.43 14.15 7.84
N ALA A 3 -15.70 14.16 7.44
CA ALA A 3 -16.37 15.37 6.96
C ALA A 3 -16.34 16.54 7.98
N ASP A 4 -16.40 16.23 9.28
CA ASP A 4 -16.29 17.24 10.33
C ASP A 4 -14.87 17.78 10.46
N TYR A 5 -13.85 16.91 10.35
CA TYR A 5 -12.46 17.37 10.31
C TYR A 5 -12.19 18.25 9.09
N CYS A 6 -12.63 17.82 7.90
CA CYS A 6 -12.47 18.60 6.68
C CYS A 6 -13.12 19.99 6.80
N ARG A 7 -14.35 20.08 7.32
CA ARG A 7 -15.01 21.36 7.54
C ARG A 7 -14.20 22.28 8.45
N ARG A 8 -13.68 21.75 9.57
CA ARG A 8 -12.81 22.52 10.47
C ARG A 8 -11.49 22.94 9.82
N ILE A 9 -10.88 22.07 9.03
CA ILE A 9 -9.66 22.41 8.27
C ILE A 9 -9.96 23.56 7.30
N LYS A 10 -11.06 23.48 6.55
CA LYS A 10 -11.47 24.54 5.61
C LYS A 10 -11.70 25.88 6.30
N GLU A 11 -12.25 25.88 7.53
CA GLU A 11 -12.45 27.09 8.34
C GLU A 11 -11.15 27.67 8.88
N LEU A 12 -10.22 26.82 9.35
CA LEU A 12 -9.02 27.24 10.06
C LEU A 12 -7.78 27.36 9.19
N ALA A 13 -7.69 26.55 8.14
CA ALA A 13 -6.54 26.46 7.23
C ALA A 13 -7.02 26.11 5.80
N PRO A 14 -7.72 27.02 5.10
CA PRO A 14 -8.40 26.74 3.82
C PRO A 14 -7.47 26.29 2.69
N ASN A 15 -6.18 26.62 2.78
CA ASN A 15 -5.16 26.26 1.79
C ASN A 15 -4.31 25.04 2.19
N ALA A 16 -4.66 24.36 3.31
CA ALA A 16 -3.91 23.19 3.74
C ALA A 16 -4.20 21.98 2.85
N TRP A 17 -3.17 21.26 2.48
CA TRP A 17 -3.30 19.96 1.84
C TRP A 17 -3.65 18.88 2.87
N ILE A 18 -4.57 17.98 2.49
CA ILE A 18 -4.97 16.81 3.27
C ILE A 18 -4.45 15.56 2.57
N PHE A 19 -3.54 14.85 3.22
CA PHE A 19 -3.08 13.54 2.77
C PHE A 19 -3.91 12.46 3.47
N ASN A 20 -4.82 11.85 2.72
CA ASN A 20 -5.70 10.82 3.24
C ASN A 20 -5.10 9.42 3.02
N PHE A 21 -4.78 8.72 4.10
CA PHE A 21 -4.42 7.30 4.09
C PHE A 21 -5.43 6.42 4.83
N THR A 22 -6.58 7.00 5.20
CA THR A 22 -7.66 6.24 5.85
C THR A 22 -8.34 5.34 4.83
N ASN A 23 -8.34 4.05 5.10
CA ASN A 23 -8.93 3.05 4.21
C ASN A 23 -10.47 2.96 4.35
N PRO A 24 -11.17 2.73 3.24
CA PRO A 24 -10.67 2.62 1.85
C PRO A 24 -10.25 3.99 1.29
N SER A 25 -8.95 4.17 1.04
CA SER A 25 -8.38 5.49 0.72
C SER A 25 -9.02 6.17 -0.49
N GLY A 26 -9.22 5.45 -1.58
CA GLY A 26 -9.87 5.98 -2.78
C GLY A 26 -11.28 6.48 -2.52
N LEU A 27 -12.13 5.68 -1.82
CA LEU A 27 -13.51 6.05 -1.51
C LEU A 27 -13.59 7.24 -0.54
N VAL A 28 -12.71 7.28 0.45
CA VAL A 28 -12.67 8.40 1.40
C VAL A 28 -12.23 9.67 0.70
N THR A 29 -11.21 9.62 -0.16
CA THR A 29 -10.75 10.75 -0.96
C THR A 29 -11.86 11.23 -1.92
N GLN A 30 -12.56 10.31 -2.59
CA GLN A 30 -13.73 10.60 -3.42
C GLN A 30 -14.81 11.36 -2.64
N ALA A 31 -15.14 10.86 -1.45
CA ALA A 31 -16.16 11.51 -0.59
C ALA A 31 -15.74 12.93 -0.19
N MET A 32 -14.46 13.15 0.10
CA MET A 32 -13.94 14.47 0.43
C MET A 32 -14.04 15.44 -0.75
N HIS A 33 -13.66 15.02 -1.97
CA HIS A 33 -13.84 15.81 -3.18
C HIS A 33 -15.32 16.14 -3.44
N SER A 34 -16.22 15.15 -3.29
CA SER A 34 -17.67 15.35 -3.43
C SER A 34 -18.26 16.33 -2.41
N LEU A 35 -17.58 16.54 -1.27
CA LEU A 35 -17.93 17.56 -0.27
C LEU A 35 -17.29 18.94 -0.55
N GLY A 36 -16.58 19.09 -1.66
CA GLY A 36 -15.97 20.34 -2.09
C GLY A 36 -14.64 20.66 -1.42
N TYR A 37 -13.86 19.63 -1.09
CA TYR A 37 -12.46 19.78 -0.61
C TYR A 37 -11.50 19.45 -1.74
N ASP A 38 -10.96 20.48 -2.40
CA ASP A 38 -10.12 20.30 -3.59
C ASP A 38 -8.66 19.96 -3.24
N HIS A 39 -8.18 20.35 -2.07
CA HIS A 39 -6.82 20.11 -1.59
C HIS A 39 -6.73 18.78 -0.82
N VAL A 40 -7.21 17.69 -1.42
CA VAL A 40 -7.18 16.34 -0.83
C VAL A 40 -6.49 15.39 -1.79
N ILE A 41 -5.56 14.61 -1.29
CA ILE A 41 -4.86 13.55 -2.01
C ILE A 41 -4.95 12.26 -1.19
N GLY A 42 -5.38 11.18 -1.84
CA GLY A 42 -5.29 9.85 -1.27
C GLY A 42 -3.90 9.26 -1.51
N ILE A 43 -3.34 8.62 -0.48
CA ILE A 43 -2.05 7.93 -0.56
C ILE A 43 -2.17 6.50 -0.07
N CYS A 44 -1.41 5.61 -0.72
CA CYS A 44 -1.28 4.20 -0.36
C CYS A 44 0.17 3.77 -0.53
N ASP A 45 0.68 3.02 0.43
CA ASP A 45 2.07 2.55 0.41
C ASP A 45 2.28 1.29 -0.45
N THR A 46 1.22 0.57 -0.79
CA THR A 46 1.32 -0.67 -1.60
C THR A 46 2.07 -0.47 -2.93
N PRO A 47 1.79 0.55 -3.76
CA PRO A 47 2.52 0.74 -5.02
C PRO A 47 4.02 0.98 -4.81
N SER A 48 4.38 1.83 -3.85
CA SER A 48 5.80 2.14 -3.55
C SER A 48 6.53 0.94 -2.95
N SER A 49 5.88 0.18 -2.06
CA SER A 49 6.42 -1.05 -1.49
C SER A 49 6.62 -2.13 -2.56
N THR A 50 5.66 -2.30 -3.47
CA THR A 50 5.78 -3.24 -4.60
C THR A 50 6.96 -2.86 -5.50
N LYS A 51 7.09 -1.57 -5.85
CA LYS A 51 8.24 -1.06 -6.62
C LYS A 51 9.57 -1.40 -5.93
N LEU A 52 9.69 -1.07 -4.64
CA LEU A 52 10.92 -1.26 -3.87
C LEU A 52 11.31 -2.75 -3.82
N ARG A 53 10.37 -3.64 -3.48
CA ARG A 53 10.64 -5.08 -3.39
C ARG A 53 11.02 -5.71 -4.72
N ILE A 54 10.40 -5.26 -5.82
CA ILE A 54 10.79 -5.72 -7.17
C ILE A 54 12.18 -5.20 -7.52
N ALA A 55 12.49 -3.94 -7.23
CA ALA A 55 13.82 -3.39 -7.47
C ALA A 55 14.90 -4.19 -6.72
N GLU A 56 14.71 -4.45 -5.43
CA GLU A 56 15.62 -5.26 -4.61
C GLU A 56 15.77 -6.68 -5.16
N ALA A 57 14.65 -7.34 -5.47
CA ALA A 57 14.65 -8.72 -5.95
C ALA A 57 15.34 -8.89 -7.31
N MET A 58 15.25 -7.86 -8.16
CA MET A 58 15.88 -7.82 -9.49
C MET A 58 17.29 -7.23 -9.47
N GLY A 59 17.76 -6.68 -8.33
CA GLY A 59 19.05 -6.02 -8.21
C GLY A 59 19.12 -4.66 -8.92
N TYR A 60 17.98 -3.97 -9.03
CA TYR A 60 17.88 -2.62 -9.59
C TYR A 60 18.10 -1.54 -8.53
N GLU A 61 18.81 -0.47 -8.88
CA GLU A 61 18.89 0.72 -8.04
C GLU A 61 17.53 1.43 -8.04
N ASN A 62 16.97 1.68 -6.84
CA ASN A 62 15.58 2.17 -6.69
C ASN A 62 15.34 3.54 -7.33
N ASP A 63 16.34 4.41 -7.34
CA ASP A 63 16.31 5.76 -7.95
C ASP A 63 16.33 5.72 -9.49
N ARG A 64 16.79 4.61 -10.09
CA ARG A 64 16.82 4.37 -11.54
C ARG A 64 15.70 3.46 -12.03
N PHE A 65 14.92 2.89 -11.09
CA PHE A 65 13.81 2.00 -11.38
C PHE A 65 12.49 2.75 -11.18
N THR A 66 11.63 2.73 -12.18
CA THR A 66 10.31 3.38 -12.15
C THR A 66 9.22 2.40 -12.55
N MET A 67 8.04 2.56 -11.94
CA MET A 67 6.84 1.80 -12.30
C MET A 67 5.67 2.75 -12.50
N GLU A 68 4.86 2.49 -13.53
CA GLU A 68 3.64 3.24 -13.79
C GLU A 68 2.44 2.40 -13.34
N PHE A 69 1.64 2.97 -12.44
CA PHE A 69 0.42 2.37 -11.91
C PHE A 69 -0.82 3.06 -12.47
N PHE A 70 -1.90 2.30 -12.63
CA PHE A 70 -3.20 2.80 -13.03
C PHE A 70 -4.31 1.94 -12.43
N GLY A 71 -5.47 2.52 -12.17
CA GLY A 71 -6.64 1.85 -11.64
C GLY A 71 -7.30 2.64 -10.52
N LEU A 72 -7.92 1.93 -9.59
CA LEU A 72 -8.48 2.48 -8.36
C LEU A 72 -7.64 1.99 -7.17
N ASN A 73 -7.67 2.72 -6.06
CA ASN A 73 -6.96 2.27 -4.86
C ASN A 73 -7.36 0.84 -4.48
N HIS A 74 -6.38 -0.03 -4.31
CA HIS A 74 -6.49 -1.48 -4.10
C HIS A 74 -7.03 -2.28 -5.32
N LEU A 75 -7.41 -1.62 -6.40
CA LEU A 75 -7.86 -2.19 -7.68
C LEU A 75 -7.02 -1.59 -8.81
N SER A 76 -5.70 -1.66 -8.67
CA SER A 76 -4.73 -1.06 -9.58
C SER A 76 -3.72 -2.09 -10.09
N TRP A 77 -3.05 -1.74 -11.17
CA TRP A 77 -2.02 -2.55 -11.81
C TRP A 77 -0.82 -1.67 -12.14
N ALA A 78 0.40 -2.25 -12.01
CA ALA A 78 1.56 -1.66 -12.65
C ALA A 78 1.58 -2.12 -14.12
N ARG A 79 1.46 -1.15 -15.04
CA ARG A 79 1.40 -1.39 -16.49
C ARG A 79 2.75 -1.31 -17.17
N LYS A 80 3.73 -0.67 -16.52
CA LYS A 80 5.05 -0.43 -17.09
C LYS A 80 6.10 -0.43 -15.98
N ALA A 81 7.25 -0.97 -16.29
CA ALA A 81 8.42 -0.95 -15.42
C ALA A 81 9.65 -0.58 -16.25
N LEU A 82 10.36 0.48 -15.86
CA LEU A 82 11.56 0.94 -16.56
C LEU A 82 12.76 0.91 -15.62
N TYR A 83 13.86 0.35 -16.08
CA TYR A 83 15.16 0.50 -15.45
C TYR A 83 16.11 1.23 -16.39
N GLU A 84 16.64 2.37 -15.95
CA GLU A 84 17.43 3.27 -16.80
C GLU A 84 16.74 3.63 -18.14
N GLY A 85 15.42 3.80 -18.10
CA GLY A 85 14.60 4.13 -19.27
C GLY A 85 14.28 2.95 -20.19
N LYS A 86 14.77 1.74 -19.92
CA LYS A 86 14.47 0.52 -20.70
C LYS A 86 13.32 -0.23 -20.07
N ASP A 87 12.40 -0.70 -20.89
CA ASP A 87 11.28 -1.55 -20.44
C ASP A 87 11.80 -2.91 -19.95
N VAL A 88 11.59 -3.18 -18.66
CA VAL A 88 11.96 -4.42 -17.99
C VAL A 88 10.75 -5.23 -17.53
N MET A 89 9.52 -4.80 -17.82
CA MET A 89 8.31 -5.55 -17.47
C MET A 89 8.33 -6.98 -18.02
N PRO A 90 8.73 -7.23 -19.28
CA PRO A 90 8.84 -8.62 -19.79
C PRO A 90 9.82 -9.49 -18.99
N ALA A 91 10.94 -8.93 -18.54
CA ALA A 91 11.91 -9.66 -17.72
C ALA A 91 11.33 -9.99 -16.33
N ILE A 92 10.66 -9.03 -15.70
CA ILE A 92 9.97 -9.21 -14.41
C ILE A 92 8.91 -10.32 -14.51
N LEU A 93 8.05 -10.27 -15.51
CA LEU A 93 6.96 -11.25 -15.69
C LEU A 93 7.43 -12.64 -16.09
N SER A 94 8.63 -12.77 -16.66
CA SER A 94 9.23 -14.06 -17.04
C SER A 94 10.11 -14.68 -15.95
N ASP A 95 10.48 -13.93 -14.92
CA ASP A 95 11.29 -14.43 -13.81
C ASP A 95 10.46 -15.36 -12.90
N THR A 96 10.74 -16.66 -12.98
CA THR A 96 10.06 -17.69 -12.18
C THR A 96 10.50 -17.70 -10.71
N GLN A 97 11.59 -17.03 -10.37
CA GLN A 97 12.09 -16.93 -8.99
C GLN A 97 11.57 -15.68 -8.27
N LEU A 98 11.13 -14.69 -9.01
CA LEU A 98 10.66 -13.43 -8.44
C LEU A 98 9.52 -13.59 -7.41
N PRO A 99 8.50 -14.45 -7.64
CA PRO A 99 7.45 -14.67 -6.63
C PRO A 99 7.96 -15.26 -5.30
N GLN A 100 9.13 -15.90 -5.29
CA GLN A 100 9.73 -16.41 -4.05
C GLN A 100 10.40 -15.29 -3.22
N LYS A 101 10.77 -14.21 -3.89
CA LYS A 101 11.44 -13.05 -3.28
C LYS A 101 10.45 -11.93 -2.95
N VAL A 102 9.38 -11.80 -3.73
CA VAL A 102 8.34 -10.78 -3.59
C VAL A 102 7.03 -11.48 -3.23
N GLY A 103 6.72 -11.51 -1.94
CA GLY A 103 5.62 -12.31 -1.38
C GLY A 103 4.25 -11.99 -1.97
N GLU A 104 3.99 -10.72 -2.30
CA GLU A 104 2.75 -10.29 -2.93
C GLU A 104 2.55 -10.95 -4.30
N LEU A 105 3.63 -11.13 -5.06
CA LEU A 105 3.56 -11.83 -6.35
C LEU A 105 3.36 -13.34 -6.19
N ALA A 106 3.82 -13.91 -5.08
CA ALA A 106 3.63 -15.34 -4.77
C ALA A 106 2.15 -15.72 -4.58
N MET A 107 1.27 -14.75 -4.36
CA MET A 107 -0.16 -14.99 -4.26
C MET A 107 -0.79 -15.34 -5.60
N PHE A 108 -0.24 -14.82 -6.70
CA PHE A 108 -0.76 -15.00 -8.05
C PHE A 108 -0.05 -16.14 -8.79
N ASP A 109 -0.77 -16.81 -9.65
CA ASP A 109 -0.17 -17.81 -10.53
C ASP A 109 0.65 -17.11 -11.63
N ALA A 110 1.84 -17.63 -11.93
CA ALA A 110 2.73 -17.02 -12.93
C ALA A 110 2.08 -16.92 -14.32
N ASP A 111 1.20 -17.84 -14.67
CA ASP A 111 0.49 -17.80 -15.95
C ASP A 111 -0.54 -16.67 -15.99
N LEU A 112 -1.20 -16.36 -14.85
CA LEU A 112 -2.07 -15.20 -14.74
C LEU A 112 -1.27 -13.89 -14.92
N LEU A 113 -0.11 -13.75 -14.26
CA LEU A 113 0.73 -12.56 -14.39
C LEU A 113 1.17 -12.34 -15.85
N ARG A 114 1.59 -13.43 -16.53
CA ARG A 114 1.98 -13.36 -17.95
C ARG A 114 0.80 -13.03 -18.86
N LEU A 115 -0.39 -13.60 -18.60
CA LEU A 115 -1.60 -13.32 -19.36
C LEU A 115 -2.04 -11.86 -19.21
N LEU A 116 -1.96 -11.31 -18.01
CA LEU A 116 -2.28 -9.91 -17.74
C LEU A 116 -1.26 -8.96 -18.40
N GLY A 117 0.00 -9.36 -18.49
CA GLY A 117 1.09 -8.47 -18.91
C GLY A 117 1.35 -7.30 -17.95
N HIS A 118 0.75 -7.34 -16.77
CA HIS A 118 0.76 -6.30 -15.74
C HIS A 118 0.95 -6.93 -14.37
N ILE A 119 1.45 -6.15 -13.42
CA ILE A 119 1.57 -6.58 -12.03
C ILE A 119 0.34 -6.08 -11.28
N PRO A 120 -0.55 -6.98 -10.81
CA PRO A 120 -1.73 -6.59 -10.05
C PRO A 120 -1.37 -6.16 -8.64
N ASN A 121 -2.12 -5.20 -8.10
CA ASN A 121 -2.15 -4.93 -6.68
C ASN A 121 -2.54 -6.19 -5.90
N GLU A 122 -1.95 -6.42 -4.75
CA GLU A 122 -2.15 -7.63 -3.94
C GLU A 122 -3.62 -7.88 -3.57
N TYR A 123 -4.42 -6.83 -3.37
CA TYR A 123 -5.84 -6.95 -3.07
C TYR A 123 -6.68 -7.47 -4.24
N LEU A 124 -6.16 -7.44 -5.47
CA LEU A 124 -6.78 -8.09 -6.62
C LEU A 124 -6.82 -9.61 -6.48
N TYR A 125 -6.14 -10.19 -5.48
CA TYR A 125 -6.32 -11.58 -5.11
C TYR A 125 -7.80 -11.91 -4.82
N TYR A 126 -8.53 -11.03 -4.14
CA TYR A 126 -9.97 -11.19 -3.86
C TYR A 126 -10.83 -11.13 -5.11
N TYR A 127 -10.35 -10.54 -6.19
CA TYR A 127 -11.04 -10.51 -7.47
C TYR A 127 -10.71 -11.75 -8.31
N TYR A 128 -9.44 -12.04 -8.53
CA TYR A 128 -9.02 -13.13 -9.41
C TYR A 128 -9.22 -14.53 -8.79
N TYR A 129 -9.18 -14.64 -7.45
CA TYR A 129 -9.30 -15.90 -6.71
C TYR A 129 -10.45 -15.86 -5.69
N ARG A 130 -11.54 -15.18 -6.04
CA ARG A 130 -12.68 -14.90 -5.15
C ARG A 130 -13.19 -16.14 -4.42
N ASP A 131 -13.50 -17.19 -5.17
CA ASP A 131 -14.10 -18.42 -4.59
C ASP A 131 -13.10 -19.14 -3.68
N LYS A 132 -11.82 -19.14 -4.05
CA LYS A 132 -10.74 -19.72 -3.24
C LYS A 132 -10.55 -18.93 -1.94
N ALA A 133 -10.45 -17.61 -2.02
CA ALA A 133 -10.31 -16.74 -0.85
C ALA A 133 -11.51 -16.89 0.11
N SER A 134 -12.73 -16.85 -0.42
CA SER A 134 -13.97 -17.05 0.35
C SER A 134 -14.01 -18.42 1.01
N GLY A 135 -13.68 -19.48 0.27
CA GLY A 135 -13.63 -20.85 0.80
C GLY A 135 -12.61 -21.00 1.94
N ASN A 136 -11.41 -20.44 1.77
CA ASN A 136 -10.35 -20.47 2.78
C ASN A 136 -10.77 -19.74 4.07
N ILE A 137 -11.36 -18.55 3.94
CA ILE A 137 -11.88 -17.78 5.09
C ILE A 137 -12.95 -18.56 5.84
N HIS A 138 -13.91 -19.17 5.13
CA HIS A 138 -14.94 -19.99 5.74
C HIS A 138 -14.35 -21.21 6.47
N GLN A 139 -13.37 -21.87 5.85
CA GLN A 139 -12.70 -23.04 6.45
C GLN A 139 -11.90 -22.66 7.70
N ALA A 140 -11.27 -21.50 7.71
CA ALA A 140 -10.51 -21.01 8.87
C ALA A 140 -11.40 -20.69 10.07
N GLY A 141 -12.68 -20.38 9.86
CA GLY A 141 -13.63 -20.01 10.92
C GLY A 141 -13.30 -18.70 11.63
N THR A 142 -12.34 -17.93 11.10
CA THR A 142 -11.90 -16.63 11.63
C THR A 142 -11.52 -15.72 10.48
N THR A 143 -11.33 -14.43 10.77
CA THR A 143 -10.87 -13.43 9.80
C THR A 143 -9.60 -12.76 10.30
N ARG A 144 -8.84 -12.18 9.36
CA ARG A 144 -7.68 -11.36 9.72
C ARG A 144 -8.04 -10.24 10.70
N GLY A 145 -9.23 -9.63 10.55
CA GLY A 145 -9.68 -8.56 11.46
C GLY A 145 -9.72 -9.02 12.92
N ILE A 146 -10.27 -10.20 13.18
CA ILE A 146 -10.30 -10.80 14.54
C ILE A 146 -8.87 -11.03 15.04
N SER A 147 -8.01 -11.65 14.23
CA SER A 147 -6.62 -11.93 14.65
C SER A 147 -5.82 -10.65 14.93
N VAL A 148 -6.04 -9.59 14.15
CA VAL A 148 -5.40 -8.27 14.39
C VAL A 148 -5.93 -7.63 15.66
N GLU A 149 -7.23 -7.70 15.92
CA GLU A 149 -7.84 -7.19 17.16
C GLU A 149 -7.27 -7.88 18.39
N GLU A 150 -7.22 -9.21 18.40
CA GLU A 150 -6.66 -10.01 19.49
C GLU A 150 -5.18 -9.66 19.75
N ASN A 151 -4.38 -9.55 18.67
CA ASN A 151 -2.98 -9.15 18.76
C ASN A 151 -2.83 -7.73 19.34
N ASN A 152 -3.66 -6.78 18.92
CA ASN A 152 -3.62 -5.41 19.42
C ASN A 152 -4.04 -5.33 20.89
N ILE A 153 -5.07 -6.07 21.30
CA ILE A 153 -5.50 -6.14 22.70
C ILE A 153 -4.36 -6.68 23.58
N GLN A 154 -3.70 -7.75 23.13
CA GLN A 154 -2.57 -8.32 23.86
C GLN A 154 -1.38 -7.36 23.95
N MET A 155 -1.03 -6.69 22.85
CA MET A 155 0.02 -5.66 22.81
C MET A 155 -0.27 -4.53 23.81
N LEU A 156 -1.48 -3.98 23.78
CA LEU A 156 -1.88 -2.89 24.67
C LEU A 156 -1.85 -3.32 26.14
N LYS A 157 -2.26 -4.55 26.44
CA LYS A 157 -2.19 -5.11 27.79
C LYS A 157 -0.75 -5.20 28.28
N GLU A 158 0.18 -5.65 27.46
CA GLU A 158 1.59 -5.76 27.80
C GLU A 158 2.23 -4.38 28.00
N LEU A 159 1.97 -3.43 27.07
CA LEU A 159 2.46 -2.06 27.18
C LEU A 159 1.89 -1.32 28.39
N SER A 160 0.63 -1.53 28.72
CA SER A 160 -0.02 -0.89 29.88
C SER A 160 0.51 -1.40 31.24
N ALA A 161 1.22 -2.52 31.26
CA ALA A 161 1.86 -3.06 32.45
C ALA A 161 3.24 -2.46 32.71
N LEU A 162 3.78 -1.67 31.77
CA LEU A 162 5.09 -1.03 31.88
C LEU A 162 4.99 0.43 32.31
N ASP A 163 6.01 0.87 33.02
CA ASP A 163 6.33 2.30 33.13
C ASP A 163 7.13 2.69 31.88
N LEU A 164 6.47 3.33 30.92
CA LEU A 164 7.04 3.64 29.61
C LEU A 164 8.24 4.61 29.68
N GLU A 165 8.32 5.45 30.72
CA GLU A 165 9.44 6.38 30.88
C GLU A 165 10.74 5.63 31.26
N SER A 166 10.64 4.58 32.08
CA SER A 166 11.79 3.80 32.54
C SER A 166 12.07 2.53 31.74
N CYS A 167 11.10 2.05 30.93
CA CYS A 167 11.14 0.78 30.20
C CYS A 167 10.99 0.95 28.68
N ALA A 168 11.52 2.02 28.09
CA ALA A 168 11.34 2.35 26.67
C ALA A 168 11.82 1.22 25.72
N GLU A 169 12.98 0.60 25.99
CA GLU A 169 13.51 -0.50 25.18
C GLU A 169 12.63 -1.76 25.24
N GLU A 170 12.04 -2.04 26.41
CA GLU A 170 11.09 -3.17 26.52
C GLU A 170 9.80 -2.87 25.79
N ALA A 171 9.30 -1.64 25.87
CA ALA A 171 8.12 -1.20 25.14
C ALA A 171 8.32 -1.32 23.62
N GLU A 172 9.49 -0.91 23.12
CA GLU A 172 9.85 -1.08 21.70
C GLU A 172 9.87 -2.56 21.29
N ARG A 173 10.49 -3.44 22.09
CA ARG A 173 10.51 -4.89 21.81
C ARG A 173 9.10 -5.49 21.76
N ILE A 174 8.22 -5.11 22.68
CA ILE A 174 6.81 -5.55 22.69
C ILE A 174 6.13 -5.07 21.41
N TYR A 175 6.25 -3.78 21.08
CA TYR A 175 5.66 -3.20 19.88
C TYR A 175 6.13 -3.93 18.61
N LEU A 176 7.43 -4.06 18.40
CA LEU A 176 8.01 -4.71 17.23
C LEU A 176 7.57 -6.17 17.11
N ARG A 177 7.57 -6.93 18.20
CA ARG A 177 7.10 -8.32 18.21
C ARG A 177 5.65 -8.43 17.73
N HIS A 178 4.75 -7.60 18.23
CA HIS A 178 3.35 -7.60 17.83
C HIS A 178 3.13 -7.07 16.42
N MET A 179 3.90 -6.08 15.99
CA MET A 179 3.87 -5.56 14.63
C MET A 179 4.26 -6.66 13.63
N TYR A 180 5.39 -7.33 13.84
CA TYR A 180 5.84 -8.40 12.94
C TYR A 180 4.95 -9.65 13.01
N ALA A 181 4.37 -9.98 14.16
CA ALA A 181 3.37 -11.04 14.27
C ALA A 181 2.15 -10.74 13.39
N ARG A 182 1.68 -9.49 13.40
CA ARG A 182 0.60 -9.04 12.51
C ARG A 182 1.00 -9.12 11.03
N GLU A 183 2.20 -8.66 10.68
CA GLU A 183 2.69 -8.70 9.30
C GLU A 183 2.86 -10.14 8.78
N SER A 184 3.42 -11.03 9.59
CA SER A 184 3.64 -12.44 9.21
C SER A 184 2.36 -13.23 8.89
N THR A 185 1.20 -12.76 9.36
CA THR A 185 -0.12 -13.35 9.08
C THR A 185 -0.84 -12.69 7.92
N TYR A 186 -0.20 -11.70 7.25
CA TYR A 186 -0.80 -10.97 6.14
C TYR A 186 -1.21 -11.91 4.99
N MET A 187 -2.48 -11.81 4.57
CA MET A 187 -3.08 -12.63 3.52
C MET A 187 -2.95 -14.17 3.71
N GLN A 188 -2.54 -14.64 4.91
CA GLN A 188 -2.30 -16.06 5.16
C GLN A 188 -3.59 -16.88 5.17
N ILE A 189 -4.66 -16.35 5.72
CA ILE A 189 -5.97 -17.03 5.76
C ILE A 189 -6.51 -17.16 4.34
N GLU A 190 -6.51 -16.10 3.58
CA GLU A 190 -7.07 -15.99 2.24
C GLU A 190 -6.33 -16.87 1.23
N THR A 191 -4.99 -16.87 1.31
CA THR A 191 -4.13 -17.55 0.34
C THR A 191 -3.72 -18.96 0.76
N THR A 192 -3.81 -19.28 2.06
CA THR A 192 -3.20 -20.45 2.71
C THR A 192 -1.69 -20.53 2.55
N LYS A 193 -1.06 -19.38 2.25
CA LYS A 193 0.40 -19.25 2.05
C LYS A 193 0.97 -18.27 3.06
N LYS A 194 2.21 -18.48 3.46
CA LYS A 194 2.97 -17.47 4.21
C LYS A 194 3.53 -16.47 3.22
N VAL A 195 2.86 -15.33 3.08
CA VAL A 195 3.22 -14.26 2.12
C VAL A 195 4.37 -13.42 2.65
N MET A 196 4.33 -13.07 3.95
CA MET A 196 5.35 -12.28 4.61
C MET A 196 6.20 -13.12 5.54
N HIS A 197 7.48 -12.79 5.67
CA HIS A 197 8.41 -13.44 6.59
C HIS A 197 8.79 -12.48 7.72
N THR A 198 8.78 -12.99 8.95
CA THR A 198 9.34 -12.27 10.10
C THR A 198 10.86 -12.34 10.03
N PRO A 199 11.60 -11.21 10.07
CA PRO A 199 13.05 -11.22 10.10
C PRO A 199 13.57 -11.85 11.40
N GLU A 200 14.82 -12.33 11.40
CA GLU A 200 15.47 -12.88 12.60
C GLU A 200 15.68 -11.81 13.68
N VAL A 201 16.00 -10.58 13.25
CA VAL A 201 16.17 -9.42 14.12
C VAL A 201 15.00 -8.48 13.89
N LEU A 202 14.28 -8.14 14.96
CA LEU A 202 13.15 -7.22 14.90
C LEU A 202 13.68 -5.79 15.04
N GLU A 203 13.59 -5.03 13.97
CA GLU A 203 13.99 -3.62 13.91
C GLU A 203 12.82 -2.76 13.44
N MET A 204 12.87 -1.47 13.74
CA MET A 204 11.93 -0.51 13.17
C MET A 204 12.03 -0.56 11.63
N PRO A 205 10.89 -0.66 10.90
CA PRO A 205 10.92 -0.71 9.45
C PRO A 205 11.69 0.48 8.88
N GLN A 206 12.65 0.16 8.03
CA GLN A 206 13.36 1.17 7.23
C GLN A 206 12.49 1.44 6.01
N GLY A 207 11.93 2.61 5.93
CA GLY A 207 11.11 2.99 4.80
C GLY A 207 10.25 4.20 5.12
N GLU A 208 9.99 4.95 4.11
CA GLU A 208 9.27 6.21 4.26
C GLU A 208 7.76 5.99 4.34
N GLY A 209 7.25 4.86 3.82
CA GLY A 209 5.83 4.50 3.85
C GLY A 209 4.94 5.67 3.40
N TYR A 210 3.82 5.87 4.10
CA TYR A 210 2.91 6.99 3.82
C TYR A 210 3.57 8.36 3.98
N ALA A 211 4.45 8.51 4.97
CA ALA A 211 5.15 9.78 5.21
C ALA A 211 6.07 10.14 4.03
N GLY A 212 6.78 9.17 3.46
CA GLY A 212 7.63 9.38 2.30
C GLY A 212 6.86 9.85 1.07
N ILE A 213 5.71 9.24 0.79
CA ILE A 213 4.84 9.64 -0.32
C ILE A 213 4.38 11.09 -0.15
N ALA A 214 3.95 11.47 1.06
CA ALA A 214 3.55 12.84 1.34
C ALA A 214 4.72 13.83 1.20
N MET A 215 5.90 13.46 1.69
CA MET A 215 7.11 14.30 1.59
C MET A 215 7.60 14.44 0.16
N ASP A 216 7.51 13.39 -0.66
CA ASP A 216 7.84 13.47 -2.10
C ASP A 216 6.92 14.44 -2.84
N TYR A 217 5.62 14.38 -2.54
CA TYR A 217 4.67 15.35 -3.08
C TYR A 217 5.00 16.78 -2.66
N ILE A 218 5.20 17.01 -1.36
CA ILE A 218 5.55 18.35 -0.82
C ILE A 218 6.85 18.84 -1.46
N ALA A 219 7.88 18.01 -1.54
CA ALA A 219 9.15 18.38 -2.14
C ALA A 219 9.03 18.70 -3.64
N ALA A 220 8.17 17.99 -4.38
CA ALA A 220 7.91 18.31 -5.79
C ALA A 220 7.25 19.68 -5.94
N VAL A 221 6.21 19.96 -5.15
CA VAL A 221 5.49 21.24 -5.18
C VAL A 221 6.40 22.41 -4.78
N GLU A 222 7.15 22.28 -3.67
CA GLU A 222 8.02 23.34 -3.16
C GLU A 222 9.23 23.62 -4.06
N SER A 223 9.82 22.58 -4.65
CA SER A 223 10.99 22.74 -5.53
C SER A 223 10.64 23.05 -6.98
N GLY A 224 9.40 22.79 -7.40
CA GLY A 224 8.99 22.83 -8.81
C GLY A 224 9.69 21.76 -9.67
N GLN A 225 10.31 20.75 -9.05
CA GLN A 225 10.94 19.64 -9.76
C GLN A 225 9.96 18.47 -9.89
N SER A 226 9.86 17.93 -11.10
CA SER A 226 9.04 16.75 -11.34
C SER A 226 9.54 15.55 -10.51
N ARG A 227 8.62 14.88 -9.83
CA ARG A 227 8.83 13.62 -9.12
C ARG A 227 7.72 12.65 -9.49
N GLN A 228 8.07 11.38 -9.64
CA GLN A 228 7.09 10.34 -9.91
C GLN A 228 6.53 9.79 -8.60
N VAL A 229 5.24 10.01 -8.36
CA VAL A 229 4.53 9.57 -7.14
C VAL A 229 3.21 8.91 -7.54
N VAL A 230 2.81 7.84 -6.85
CA VAL A 230 1.49 7.20 -7.06
C VAL A 230 0.51 7.80 -6.07
N LEU A 231 -0.57 8.38 -6.57
CA LEU A 231 -1.56 9.12 -5.80
C LEU A 231 -2.98 8.71 -6.19
N SER A 232 -3.90 8.82 -5.25
CA SER A 232 -5.34 8.78 -5.51
C SER A 232 -5.86 10.21 -5.68
N VAL A 233 -6.19 10.55 -6.92
CA VAL A 233 -6.55 11.91 -7.37
C VAL A 233 -7.73 11.85 -8.35
N PRO A 234 -8.43 12.97 -8.62
CA PRO A 234 -9.44 13.01 -9.66
C PRO A 234 -8.90 12.53 -11.01
N ASN A 235 -9.70 11.79 -11.74
CA ASN A 235 -9.34 11.15 -13.01
C ASN A 235 -8.85 12.15 -14.07
N SER A 236 -9.59 13.22 -14.26
CA SER A 236 -9.25 14.28 -15.22
C SER A 236 -8.82 13.75 -16.61
N GLY A 237 -9.50 12.68 -17.07
CA GLY A 237 -9.23 12.04 -18.35
C GLY A 237 -8.06 11.04 -18.37
N SER A 238 -7.46 10.71 -17.21
CA SER A 238 -6.31 9.79 -17.13
C SER A 238 -6.67 8.34 -17.45
N ILE A 239 -7.89 7.92 -17.12
CA ILE A 239 -8.43 6.58 -17.43
C ILE A 239 -9.72 6.74 -18.22
N ASP A 240 -9.73 6.23 -19.45
CA ASP A 240 -10.90 6.26 -20.33
C ASP A 240 -12.08 5.49 -19.72
N GLY A 241 -13.29 6.04 -19.85
CA GLY A 241 -14.53 5.40 -19.40
C GLY A 241 -14.88 5.66 -17.92
N LEU A 242 -14.03 6.38 -17.18
CA LEU A 242 -14.33 6.91 -15.85
C LEU A 242 -14.64 8.42 -15.95
N ALA A 243 -15.48 8.93 -15.06
CA ALA A 243 -15.76 10.35 -15.00
C ALA A 243 -14.53 11.15 -14.54
N ASP A 244 -14.44 12.43 -14.94
CA ASP A 244 -13.28 13.27 -14.61
C ASP A 244 -13.12 13.52 -13.10
N ASP A 245 -14.23 13.47 -12.36
CA ASP A 245 -14.29 13.64 -10.90
C ASP A 245 -14.20 12.31 -10.11
N ASP A 246 -14.16 11.15 -10.80
CA ASP A 246 -13.86 9.88 -10.15
C ASP A 246 -12.42 9.87 -9.63
N VAL A 247 -12.22 9.43 -8.39
CA VAL A 247 -10.88 9.30 -7.82
C VAL A 247 -10.22 8.01 -8.28
N VAL A 248 -9.09 8.13 -8.96
CA VAL A 248 -8.27 7.04 -9.50
C VAL A 248 -6.90 6.99 -8.83
N GLU A 249 -6.30 5.80 -8.73
CA GLU A 249 -4.93 5.61 -8.28
C GLU A 249 -4.00 5.50 -9.48
N ILE A 250 -3.21 6.52 -9.70
CA ILE A 250 -2.34 6.64 -10.87
C ILE A 250 -0.96 7.18 -10.51
N THR A 251 0.01 6.90 -11.37
CA THR A 251 1.31 7.54 -11.31
C THR A 251 1.19 8.98 -11.82
N CYS A 252 1.53 9.93 -10.94
CA CYS A 252 1.62 11.37 -11.21
C CYS A 252 3.07 11.80 -11.37
N THR A 253 3.32 12.87 -12.14
CA THR A 253 4.66 13.45 -12.39
C THR A 253 4.66 14.96 -12.29
#